data_c2ac8155739bf8e7435f13c49494eaf9
#
_entry.id   c2ac8155739bf8e7435f13c49494eaf9
#
_cell.length_a   1.000
_cell.length_b   1.000
_cell.length_c   1.000
_cell.angle_alpha   90.00
_cell.angle_beta   90.00
_cell.angle_gamma   90.00
#
_symmetry.space_group_name_H-M   'P 1'
#
loop_
_entity.id
_entity.type
_entity.pdbx_description
1 polymer ?
#
loop_
_entity_poly.entity_id
_entity_poly.type
_entity_poly.pdbx_seq_one_letter_code
_entity_poly.pdbx_strand_id
1 'polypeptide(L)'
;RPTNSRFTSPAILLLAQEQYQQALVQAQQGIAAEEGNPQHYFIAGQAHLGLNNVDEALRMFERAEQIYPAYELEIEPVREQAWAVAFNEGVNAYNDGDMEIATTAWQRANRIYPLRSEAFLNLAVIHTQQAEYDEAIQAYRQGLASLEGEPATRALTEEEIEEREESRGLMLVNLAQLLNFTEQYAEAEQLYRQQLEASPNNVEIQSNLAVAIARQGRAAEAQTIYNRLLGDSNLGGTDLFNVGVALFQGENYEQSAEAFRRYTQIQPNSRDGWYNYANALYAQNSWGPLVEVATRLVALDPLNENSALILARAHREAGQNQRALQALQANEAHPVHIEDLEFRPAPQRAVVRGRVAGARAAPGTPVQLRFTFFGEDGATVGTQTVTVTAPAQGQSTTFEAIHEGAQQAVTYRYELVR
;
A
#
# COMPACT_ATOMS: atom_id res chain seq x y z
N ARG A 1 2.40 -34.09 -35.09
CA ARG A 1 2.47 -32.62 -35.14
C ARG A 1 1.51 -32.15 -36.23
N PRO A 2 0.66 -31.17 -36.01
CA PRO A 2 -0.25 -30.64 -37.02
C PRO A 2 0.54 -30.15 -38.22
N THR A 3 0.05 -30.46 -39.40
CA THR A 3 0.67 -30.04 -40.67
C THR A 3 0.13 -28.71 -41.11
N ASN A 4 0.98 -27.86 -41.65
CA ASN A 4 0.56 -26.62 -42.30
C ASN A 4 -0.52 -26.95 -43.36
N SER A 5 -1.60 -26.23 -43.31
CA SER A 5 -2.69 -26.36 -44.32
C SER A 5 -2.74 -25.08 -45.19
N ARG A 6 -3.52 -25.15 -46.26
CA ARG A 6 -3.74 -23.98 -47.14
C ARG A 6 -4.36 -22.77 -46.41
N PHE A 7 -4.96 -22.96 -45.24
CA PHE A 7 -5.57 -21.92 -44.41
C PHE A 7 -4.59 -21.31 -43.39
N THR A 8 -3.60 -22.09 -42.90
CA THR A 8 -2.70 -21.66 -41.83
C THR A 8 -1.68 -20.60 -42.30
N SER A 9 -1.05 -20.79 -43.48
CA SER A 9 -0.03 -19.86 -43.96
C SER A 9 -0.58 -18.45 -44.22
N PRO A 10 -1.74 -18.26 -44.88
CA PRO A 10 -2.35 -16.92 -45.02
C PRO A 10 -2.73 -16.31 -43.67
N ALA A 11 -3.28 -17.09 -42.78
CA ALA A 11 -3.69 -16.61 -41.44
C ALA A 11 -2.50 -16.14 -40.58
N ILE A 12 -1.38 -16.87 -40.61
CA ILE A 12 -0.13 -16.49 -39.91
C ILE A 12 0.44 -15.17 -40.48
N LEU A 13 0.41 -15.01 -41.84
CA LEU A 13 0.85 -13.78 -42.47
C LEU A 13 -0.02 -12.58 -42.05
N LEU A 14 -1.32 -12.76 -41.96
CA LEU A 14 -2.26 -11.73 -41.52
C LEU A 14 -2.09 -11.38 -40.04
N LEU A 15 -1.79 -12.36 -39.17
CA LEU A 15 -1.40 -12.10 -37.77
C LEU A 15 -0.13 -11.26 -37.68
N ALA A 16 0.90 -11.60 -38.47
CA ALA A 16 2.17 -10.84 -38.49
C ALA A 16 2.00 -9.39 -39.01
N GLN A 17 0.93 -9.13 -39.76
CA GLN A 17 0.53 -7.81 -40.24
C GLN A 17 -0.47 -7.11 -39.32
N GLU A 18 -0.79 -7.69 -38.16
CA GLU A 18 -1.79 -7.21 -37.20
C GLU A 18 -3.22 -7.09 -37.80
N GLN A 19 -3.47 -7.81 -38.91
CA GLN A 19 -4.78 -7.85 -39.53
C GLN A 19 -5.65 -8.92 -38.87
N TYR A 20 -5.89 -8.76 -37.55
CA TYR A 20 -6.49 -9.77 -36.71
C TYR A 20 -7.87 -10.25 -37.17
N GLN A 21 -8.74 -9.34 -37.65
CA GLN A 21 -10.06 -9.72 -38.14
C GLN A 21 -9.98 -10.63 -39.37
N GLN A 22 -9.04 -10.35 -40.27
CA GLN A 22 -8.86 -11.17 -41.47
C GLN A 22 -8.20 -12.51 -41.13
N ALA A 23 -7.23 -12.51 -40.21
CA ALA A 23 -6.60 -13.72 -39.69
C ALA A 23 -7.65 -14.65 -39.06
N LEU A 24 -8.57 -14.08 -38.27
CA LEU A 24 -9.66 -14.82 -37.63
C LEU A 24 -10.59 -15.48 -38.68
N VAL A 25 -10.97 -14.78 -39.74
CA VAL A 25 -11.78 -15.33 -40.81
C VAL A 25 -11.08 -16.54 -41.49
N GLN A 26 -9.77 -16.42 -41.78
CA GLN A 26 -8.99 -17.52 -42.34
C GLN A 26 -8.88 -18.71 -41.39
N ALA A 27 -8.66 -18.46 -40.11
CA ALA A 27 -8.61 -19.50 -39.09
C ALA A 27 -9.96 -20.24 -38.93
N GLN A 28 -11.07 -19.50 -38.95
CA GLN A 28 -12.44 -20.07 -38.91
C GLN A 28 -12.75 -20.95 -40.15
N GLN A 29 -12.33 -20.53 -41.35
CA GLN A 29 -12.42 -21.38 -42.53
C GLN A 29 -11.61 -22.66 -42.39
N GLY A 30 -10.40 -22.56 -41.77
CA GLY A 30 -9.56 -23.70 -41.43
C GLY A 30 -10.25 -24.65 -40.44
N ILE A 31 -10.84 -24.11 -39.38
CA ILE A 31 -11.61 -24.90 -38.40
C ILE A 31 -12.75 -25.63 -39.06
N ALA A 32 -13.50 -24.97 -39.92
CA ALA A 32 -14.65 -25.58 -40.64
C ALA A 32 -14.23 -26.71 -41.59
N ALA A 33 -13.03 -26.60 -42.18
CA ALA A 33 -12.52 -27.61 -43.11
C ALA A 33 -11.73 -28.76 -42.44
N GLU A 34 -11.06 -28.45 -41.32
CA GLU A 34 -10.11 -29.33 -40.67
C GLU A 34 -10.27 -29.21 -39.14
N GLU A 35 -11.42 -29.58 -38.58
CA GLU A 35 -11.78 -29.40 -37.17
C GLU A 35 -10.77 -30.03 -36.20
N GLY A 36 -10.11 -31.11 -36.62
CA GLY A 36 -9.08 -31.80 -35.82
C GLY A 36 -7.70 -31.14 -35.87
N ASN A 37 -7.51 -30.02 -36.55
CA ASN A 37 -6.21 -29.35 -36.63
C ASN A 37 -6.08 -28.24 -35.56
N PRO A 38 -5.31 -28.45 -34.49
CA PRO A 38 -5.20 -27.49 -33.37
C PRO A 38 -4.58 -26.16 -33.79
N GLN A 39 -3.81 -26.11 -34.89
CA GLN A 39 -3.19 -24.88 -35.38
C GLN A 39 -4.20 -23.79 -35.76
N HIS A 40 -5.36 -24.17 -36.26
CA HIS A 40 -6.41 -23.22 -36.60
C HIS A 40 -7.00 -22.55 -35.37
N TYR A 41 -7.21 -23.32 -34.30
CA TYR A 41 -7.65 -22.79 -33.00
C TYR A 41 -6.60 -21.92 -32.36
N PHE A 42 -5.31 -22.29 -32.39
CA PHE A 42 -4.21 -21.48 -31.92
C PHE A 42 -4.16 -20.12 -32.63
N ILE A 43 -4.23 -20.10 -33.97
CA ILE A 43 -4.28 -18.85 -34.77
C ILE A 43 -5.52 -18.03 -34.44
N ALA A 44 -6.69 -18.67 -34.32
CA ALA A 44 -7.91 -17.99 -33.92
C ALA A 44 -7.81 -17.34 -32.55
N GLY A 45 -7.16 -18.04 -31.58
CA GLY A 45 -6.88 -17.52 -30.25
C GLY A 45 -6.00 -16.28 -30.28
N GLN A 46 -4.90 -16.30 -31.05
CA GLN A 46 -4.04 -15.13 -31.25
C GLN A 46 -4.79 -13.96 -31.91
N ALA A 47 -5.61 -14.22 -32.92
CA ALA A 47 -6.42 -13.19 -33.56
C ALA A 47 -7.44 -12.57 -32.59
N HIS A 48 -8.07 -13.37 -31.74
CA HIS A 48 -8.96 -12.89 -30.69
C HIS A 48 -8.24 -12.06 -29.63
N LEU A 49 -7.01 -12.41 -29.24
CA LEU A 49 -6.19 -11.56 -28.34
C LEU A 49 -5.92 -10.18 -28.98
N GLY A 50 -5.53 -10.15 -30.25
CA GLY A 50 -5.31 -8.90 -30.98
C GLY A 50 -6.58 -8.04 -31.14
N LEU A 51 -7.77 -8.66 -31.10
CA LEU A 51 -9.08 -7.98 -31.09
C LEU A 51 -9.59 -7.67 -29.68
N ASN A 52 -8.81 -7.93 -28.65
CA ASN A 52 -9.18 -7.78 -27.24
C ASN A 52 -10.38 -8.66 -26.81
N ASN A 53 -10.63 -9.74 -27.51
CA ASN A 53 -11.68 -10.73 -27.20
C ASN A 53 -11.11 -11.88 -26.36
N VAL A 54 -10.74 -11.59 -25.11
CA VAL A 54 -9.97 -12.52 -24.24
C VAL A 54 -10.71 -13.84 -24.03
N ASP A 55 -12.01 -13.83 -23.77
CA ASP A 55 -12.77 -15.05 -23.51
C ASP A 55 -12.77 -16.00 -24.70
N GLU A 56 -12.94 -15.46 -25.91
CA GLU A 56 -12.86 -16.26 -27.13
C GLU A 56 -11.45 -16.80 -27.36
N ALA A 57 -10.41 -15.96 -27.09
CA ALA A 57 -9.04 -16.38 -27.23
C ALA A 57 -8.73 -17.58 -26.32
N LEU A 58 -9.11 -17.51 -25.05
CA LEU A 58 -8.89 -18.59 -24.09
C LEU A 58 -9.64 -19.88 -24.49
N ARG A 59 -10.89 -19.76 -24.96
CA ARG A 59 -11.64 -20.91 -25.49
C ARG A 59 -10.96 -21.55 -26.70
N MET A 60 -10.40 -20.74 -27.60
CA MET A 60 -9.67 -21.26 -28.74
C MET A 60 -8.38 -21.94 -28.33
N PHE A 61 -7.62 -21.39 -27.41
CA PHE A 61 -6.42 -22.04 -26.88
C PHE A 61 -6.74 -23.35 -26.16
N GLU A 62 -7.73 -23.36 -25.28
CA GLU A 62 -8.19 -24.59 -24.62
C GLU A 62 -8.58 -25.67 -25.65
N ARG A 63 -9.24 -25.29 -26.72
CA ARG A 63 -9.61 -26.24 -27.77
C ARG A 63 -8.40 -26.77 -28.53
N ALA A 64 -7.38 -25.94 -28.77
CA ALA A 64 -6.11 -26.38 -29.35
C ALA A 64 -5.41 -27.42 -28.46
N GLU A 65 -5.34 -27.19 -27.16
CA GLU A 65 -4.75 -28.08 -26.16
C GLU A 65 -5.53 -29.40 -26.02
N GLN A 66 -6.87 -29.36 -26.03
CA GLN A 66 -7.70 -30.56 -26.02
C GLN A 66 -7.44 -31.48 -27.22
N ILE A 67 -7.19 -30.90 -28.41
CA ILE A 67 -6.87 -31.65 -29.61
C ILE A 67 -5.44 -32.20 -29.54
N TYR A 68 -4.49 -31.37 -29.09
CA TYR A 68 -3.08 -31.72 -28.99
C TYR A 68 -2.45 -31.02 -27.79
N PRO A 69 -2.31 -31.73 -26.64
CA PRO A 69 -1.86 -31.13 -25.39
C PRO A 69 -0.53 -30.37 -25.48
N ALA A 70 0.40 -30.80 -26.33
CA ALA A 70 1.70 -30.12 -26.51
C ALA A 70 1.57 -28.69 -27.10
N TYR A 71 0.37 -28.23 -27.51
CA TYR A 71 0.15 -26.83 -27.87
C TYR A 71 0.27 -25.87 -26.70
N GLU A 72 0.17 -26.36 -25.49
CA GLU A 72 0.47 -25.56 -24.28
C GLU A 72 1.84 -24.84 -24.41
N LEU A 73 2.85 -25.54 -24.93
CA LEU A 73 4.19 -24.98 -25.13
C LEU A 73 4.26 -23.83 -26.16
N GLU A 74 3.32 -23.76 -27.09
CA GLU A 74 3.23 -22.69 -28.09
C GLU A 74 2.29 -21.57 -27.63
N ILE A 75 1.28 -21.91 -26.83
CA ILE A 75 0.26 -20.99 -26.31
C ILE A 75 0.80 -20.15 -25.16
N GLU A 76 1.56 -20.75 -24.24
CA GLU A 76 2.02 -20.07 -23.03
C GLU A 76 2.85 -18.80 -23.33
N PRO A 77 3.85 -18.79 -24.23
CA PRO A 77 4.57 -17.56 -24.56
C PRO A 77 3.68 -16.45 -25.15
N VAL A 78 2.64 -16.85 -25.90
CA VAL A 78 1.66 -15.89 -26.48
C VAL A 78 0.82 -15.26 -25.37
N ARG A 79 0.38 -16.08 -24.39
CA ARG A 79 -0.38 -15.61 -23.24
C ARG A 79 0.46 -14.69 -22.35
N GLU A 80 1.72 -15.04 -22.12
CA GLU A 80 2.66 -14.23 -21.31
C GLU A 80 2.92 -12.87 -21.98
N GLN A 81 3.15 -12.85 -23.29
CA GLN A 81 3.31 -11.60 -24.05
C GLN A 81 2.04 -10.73 -24.00
N ALA A 82 0.88 -11.32 -24.17
CA ALA A 82 -0.39 -10.60 -24.09
C ALA A 82 -0.69 -10.10 -22.66
N TRP A 83 -0.29 -10.86 -21.65
CA TRP A 83 -0.31 -10.42 -20.26
C TRP A 83 0.54 -9.16 -20.07
N ALA A 84 1.79 -9.14 -20.56
CA ALA A 84 2.68 -8.00 -20.42
C ALA A 84 2.09 -6.73 -21.05
N VAL A 85 1.44 -6.84 -22.22
CA VAL A 85 0.76 -5.71 -22.87
C VAL A 85 -0.39 -5.18 -22.00
N ALA A 86 -1.25 -6.07 -21.50
CA ALA A 86 -2.36 -5.69 -20.64
C ALA A 86 -1.90 -5.13 -19.29
N PHE A 87 -0.84 -5.71 -18.71
CA PHE A 87 -0.25 -5.23 -17.46
C PHE A 87 0.28 -3.81 -17.60
N ASN A 88 1.07 -3.54 -18.66
CA ASN A 88 1.62 -2.22 -18.92
C ASN A 88 0.54 -1.16 -19.22
N GLU A 89 -0.54 -1.53 -19.89
CA GLU A 89 -1.70 -0.66 -20.06
C GLU A 89 -2.28 -0.25 -18.70
N GLY A 90 -2.42 -1.20 -17.80
CA GLY A 90 -2.89 -0.93 -16.44
C GLY A 90 -1.94 -0.01 -15.66
N VAL A 91 -0.62 -0.21 -15.78
CA VAL A 91 0.39 0.65 -15.13
C VAL A 91 0.31 2.08 -15.66
N ASN A 92 0.19 2.26 -16.98
CA ASN A 92 0.06 3.58 -17.58
C ASN A 92 -1.22 4.28 -17.12
N ALA A 93 -2.36 3.59 -17.17
CA ALA A 93 -3.65 4.12 -16.70
C ALA A 93 -3.59 4.52 -15.21
N TYR A 94 -2.97 3.71 -14.37
CA TYR A 94 -2.78 4.01 -12.95
C TYR A 94 -1.97 5.29 -12.74
N ASN A 95 -0.87 5.45 -13.50
CA ASN A 95 -0.03 6.64 -13.43
C ASN A 95 -0.74 7.90 -13.93
N ASP A 96 -1.67 7.76 -14.88
CA ASP A 96 -2.52 8.84 -15.39
C ASP A 96 -3.72 9.15 -14.46
N GLY A 97 -3.94 8.33 -13.44
CA GLY A 97 -5.04 8.47 -12.49
C GLY A 97 -6.35 7.79 -12.90
N ASP A 98 -6.35 7.05 -14.03
CA ASP A 98 -7.52 6.36 -14.58
C ASP A 98 -7.70 4.98 -13.94
N MET A 99 -8.16 4.97 -12.68
CA MET A 99 -8.26 3.74 -11.87
C MET A 99 -9.18 2.68 -12.46
N GLU A 100 -10.25 3.06 -13.15
CA GLU A 100 -11.19 2.12 -13.80
C GLU A 100 -10.51 1.38 -14.97
N ILE A 101 -9.75 2.10 -15.80
CA ILE A 101 -8.99 1.51 -16.91
C ILE A 101 -7.88 0.61 -16.36
N ALA A 102 -7.15 1.06 -15.32
CA ALA A 102 -6.12 0.27 -14.67
C ALA A 102 -6.67 -1.06 -14.13
N THR A 103 -7.77 -1.00 -13.38
CA THR A 103 -8.46 -2.19 -12.84
C THR A 103 -8.87 -3.17 -13.95
N THR A 104 -9.51 -2.66 -15.00
CA THR A 104 -9.96 -3.49 -16.14
C THR A 104 -8.78 -4.14 -16.87
N ALA A 105 -7.69 -3.39 -17.08
CA ALA A 105 -6.50 -3.91 -17.76
C ALA A 105 -5.80 -5.00 -16.93
N TRP A 106 -5.65 -4.83 -15.61
CA TRP A 106 -5.04 -5.85 -14.76
C TRP A 106 -5.94 -7.08 -14.56
N GLN A 107 -7.25 -6.92 -14.48
CA GLN A 107 -8.18 -8.06 -14.50
C GLN A 107 -8.04 -8.86 -15.79
N ARG A 108 -7.92 -8.17 -16.93
CA ARG A 108 -7.66 -8.78 -18.23
C ARG A 108 -6.32 -9.52 -18.26
N ALA A 109 -5.26 -8.91 -17.75
CA ALA A 109 -3.95 -9.53 -17.65
C ALA A 109 -4.03 -10.86 -16.86
N ASN A 110 -4.61 -10.84 -15.67
CA ASN A 110 -4.76 -12.03 -14.82
C ASN A 110 -5.58 -13.15 -15.48
N ARG A 111 -6.57 -12.80 -16.29
CA ARG A 111 -7.35 -13.79 -17.07
C ARG A 111 -6.52 -14.40 -18.21
N ILE A 112 -5.70 -13.61 -18.88
CA ILE A 112 -4.85 -14.07 -19.98
C ILE A 112 -3.79 -15.03 -19.48
N TYR A 113 -3.04 -14.67 -18.41
CA TYR A 113 -1.94 -15.48 -17.86
C TYR A 113 -1.88 -15.37 -16.34
N PRO A 114 -2.49 -16.33 -15.62
CA PRO A 114 -2.65 -16.24 -14.17
C PRO A 114 -1.41 -16.68 -13.35
N LEU A 115 -0.27 -16.96 -13.99
CA LEU A 115 0.97 -17.38 -13.31
C LEU A 115 1.87 -16.22 -12.87
N ARG A 116 1.41 -14.97 -13.06
CA ARG A 116 2.10 -13.73 -12.67
C ARG A 116 1.32 -13.04 -11.57
N SER A 117 2.00 -12.69 -10.50
CA SER A 117 1.37 -12.15 -9.29
C SER A 117 1.19 -10.64 -9.28
N GLU A 118 1.90 -9.91 -10.14
CA GLU A 118 2.04 -8.46 -10.10
C GLU A 118 0.69 -7.74 -10.36
N ALA A 119 -0.10 -8.24 -11.31
CA ALA A 119 -1.40 -7.63 -11.59
C ALA A 119 -2.43 -7.91 -10.47
N PHE A 120 -2.36 -9.07 -9.80
CA PHE A 120 -3.16 -9.35 -8.60
C PHE A 120 -2.79 -8.42 -7.45
N LEU A 121 -1.48 -8.20 -7.21
CA LEU A 121 -1.01 -7.27 -6.19
C LEU A 121 -1.52 -5.85 -6.44
N ASN A 122 -1.41 -5.37 -7.66
CA ASN A 122 -1.89 -4.03 -8.03
C ASN A 122 -3.41 -3.88 -7.85
N LEU A 123 -4.19 -4.90 -8.22
CA LEU A 123 -5.64 -4.94 -7.97
C LEU A 123 -5.94 -4.89 -6.48
N ALA A 124 -5.25 -5.68 -5.66
CA ALA A 124 -5.44 -5.67 -4.21
C ALA A 124 -5.16 -4.28 -3.61
N VAL A 125 -4.13 -3.58 -4.10
CA VAL A 125 -3.81 -2.21 -3.66
C VAL A 125 -4.92 -1.23 -4.05
N ILE A 126 -5.40 -1.26 -5.30
CA ILE A 126 -6.50 -0.38 -5.74
C ILE A 126 -7.77 -0.64 -4.92
N HIS A 127 -8.20 -1.90 -4.79
CA HIS A 127 -9.38 -2.26 -4.02
C HIS A 127 -9.26 -1.84 -2.56
N THR A 128 -8.06 -1.95 -1.96
CA THR A 128 -7.81 -1.44 -0.60
C THR A 128 -7.98 0.08 -0.52
N GLN A 129 -7.48 0.84 -1.50
CA GLN A 129 -7.62 2.30 -1.56
C GLN A 129 -9.08 2.74 -1.76
N GLN A 130 -9.88 1.94 -2.42
CA GLN A 130 -11.32 2.17 -2.66
C GLN A 130 -12.20 1.65 -1.51
N ALA A 131 -11.59 1.09 -0.45
CA ALA A 131 -12.29 0.44 0.66
C ALA A 131 -13.14 -0.78 0.25
N GLU A 132 -12.80 -1.40 -0.87
CA GLU A 132 -13.38 -2.65 -1.38
C GLU A 132 -12.58 -3.84 -0.80
N TYR A 133 -12.71 -4.06 0.51
CA TYR A 133 -11.80 -4.92 1.25
C TYR A 133 -11.95 -6.41 0.92
N ASP A 134 -13.14 -6.87 0.59
CA ASP A 134 -13.39 -8.26 0.20
C ASP A 134 -12.72 -8.57 -1.15
N GLU A 135 -12.82 -7.67 -2.11
CA GLU A 135 -12.16 -7.75 -3.41
C GLU A 135 -10.64 -7.71 -3.25
N ALA A 136 -10.12 -6.85 -2.37
CA ALA A 136 -8.70 -6.76 -2.06
C ALA A 136 -8.17 -8.08 -1.46
N ILE A 137 -8.86 -8.64 -0.48
CA ILE A 137 -8.53 -9.95 0.14
C ILE A 137 -8.51 -11.05 -0.92
N GLN A 138 -9.52 -11.07 -1.80
CA GLN A 138 -9.60 -12.06 -2.87
C GLN A 138 -8.44 -11.90 -3.86
N ALA A 139 -8.08 -10.67 -4.23
CA ALA A 139 -6.97 -10.40 -5.13
C ALA A 139 -5.63 -10.85 -4.52
N TYR A 140 -5.37 -10.58 -3.22
CA TYR A 140 -4.18 -11.10 -2.54
C TYR A 140 -4.14 -12.65 -2.53
N ARG A 141 -5.26 -13.31 -2.23
CA ARG A 141 -5.33 -14.78 -2.22
C ARG A 141 -5.08 -15.37 -3.61
N GLN A 142 -5.63 -14.77 -4.65
CA GLN A 142 -5.37 -15.20 -6.04
C GLN A 142 -3.93 -14.94 -6.45
N GLY A 143 -3.34 -13.82 -6.04
CA GLY A 143 -1.93 -13.52 -6.26
C GLY A 143 -1.01 -14.52 -5.57
N LEU A 144 -1.30 -14.90 -4.33
CA LEU A 144 -0.57 -15.97 -3.63
C LEU A 144 -0.70 -17.32 -4.35
N ALA A 145 -1.90 -17.67 -4.80
CA ALA A 145 -2.13 -18.91 -5.55
C ALA A 145 -1.39 -18.91 -6.90
N SER A 146 -1.24 -17.77 -7.56
CA SER A 146 -0.50 -17.65 -8.83
C SER A 146 0.98 -18.03 -8.68
N LEU A 147 1.55 -17.81 -7.50
CA LEU A 147 2.95 -18.12 -7.18
C LEU A 147 3.22 -19.63 -6.99
N GLU A 148 2.18 -20.46 -6.85
CA GLU A 148 2.30 -21.93 -6.78
C GLU A 148 2.42 -22.59 -8.17
N GLY A 149 2.00 -21.86 -9.23
CA GLY A 149 2.05 -22.37 -10.59
C GLY A 149 3.45 -22.28 -11.21
N GLU A 150 3.79 -23.23 -12.07
CA GLU A 150 5.03 -23.21 -12.85
C GLU A 150 4.73 -23.05 -14.34
N PRO A 151 5.56 -22.32 -15.09
CA PRO A 151 5.47 -22.27 -16.54
C PRO A 151 5.67 -23.67 -17.14
N ALA A 152 4.84 -24.06 -18.13
CA ALA A 152 4.95 -25.35 -18.81
C ALA A 152 6.16 -25.39 -19.77
N THR A 153 6.59 -24.23 -20.28
CA THR A 153 7.64 -24.10 -21.30
C THR A 153 9.05 -24.20 -20.77
N ARG A 154 9.26 -23.88 -19.49
CA ARG A 154 10.60 -23.82 -18.88
C ARG A 154 10.54 -23.86 -17.35
N ALA A 155 11.63 -24.24 -16.73
CA ALA A 155 11.81 -24.03 -15.29
C ALA A 155 11.99 -22.55 -14.97
N LEU A 156 11.63 -22.16 -13.74
CA LEU A 156 11.91 -20.84 -13.21
C LEU A 156 13.43 -20.62 -13.05
N THR A 157 13.90 -19.43 -13.32
CA THR A 157 15.27 -19.02 -13.01
C THR A 157 15.42 -18.76 -11.50
N GLU A 158 16.67 -18.72 -11.01
CA GLU A 158 16.93 -18.35 -9.60
C GLU A 158 16.40 -16.94 -9.27
N GLU A 159 16.54 -15.99 -10.19
CA GLU A 159 16.02 -14.63 -10.06
C GLU A 159 14.49 -14.61 -9.94
N GLU A 160 13.78 -15.36 -10.79
CA GLU A 160 12.31 -15.47 -10.73
C GLU A 160 11.82 -16.14 -9.46
N ILE A 161 12.57 -17.12 -8.93
CA ILE A 161 12.25 -17.75 -7.64
C ILE A 161 12.39 -16.72 -6.52
N GLU A 162 13.48 -15.94 -6.50
CA GLU A 162 13.71 -14.89 -5.50
C GLU A 162 12.61 -13.81 -5.59
N GLU A 163 12.30 -13.29 -6.77
CA GLU A 163 11.21 -12.32 -7.00
C GLU A 163 9.84 -12.84 -6.54
N ARG A 164 9.56 -14.14 -6.77
CA ARG A 164 8.32 -14.78 -6.30
C ARG A 164 8.26 -14.87 -4.78
N GLU A 165 9.36 -15.19 -4.11
CA GLU A 165 9.41 -15.24 -2.64
C GLU A 165 9.27 -13.84 -2.03
N GLU A 166 9.88 -12.83 -2.62
CA GLU A 166 9.67 -11.43 -2.21
C GLU A 166 8.21 -11.00 -2.37
N SER A 167 7.62 -11.30 -3.53
CA SER A 167 6.19 -11.00 -3.81
C SER A 167 5.27 -11.75 -2.85
N ARG A 168 5.57 -13.01 -2.55
CA ARG A 168 4.84 -13.82 -1.55
C ARG A 168 4.90 -13.17 -0.18
N GLY A 169 6.09 -12.78 0.28
CA GLY A 169 6.29 -12.13 1.55
C GLY A 169 5.46 -10.83 1.66
N LEU A 170 5.54 -9.98 0.64
CA LEU A 170 4.78 -8.72 0.58
C LEU A 170 3.26 -8.96 0.61
N MET A 171 2.75 -9.89 -0.18
CA MET A 171 1.32 -10.21 -0.22
C MET A 171 0.81 -10.78 1.09
N LEU A 172 1.59 -11.66 1.75
CA LEU A 172 1.21 -12.23 3.05
C LEU A 172 1.13 -11.15 4.13
N VAL A 173 2.09 -10.21 4.16
CA VAL A 173 2.07 -9.07 5.11
C VAL A 173 0.83 -8.22 4.88
N ASN A 174 0.60 -7.77 3.64
CA ASN A 174 -0.51 -6.90 3.31
C ASN A 174 -1.87 -7.58 3.55
N LEU A 175 -2.00 -8.86 3.18
CA LEU A 175 -3.21 -9.64 3.45
C LEU A 175 -3.47 -9.77 4.95
N ALA A 176 -2.45 -10.11 5.74
CA ALA A 176 -2.61 -10.23 7.19
C ALA A 176 -2.98 -8.91 7.87
N GLN A 177 -2.41 -7.78 7.42
CA GLN A 177 -2.78 -6.45 7.89
C GLN A 177 -4.23 -6.11 7.52
N LEU A 178 -4.65 -6.40 6.29
CA LEU A 178 -6.01 -6.16 5.84
C LEU A 178 -7.02 -7.03 6.59
N LEU A 179 -6.71 -8.30 6.84
CA LEU A 179 -7.53 -9.20 7.65
C LEU A 179 -7.64 -8.71 9.10
N ASN A 180 -6.56 -8.18 9.66
CA ASN A 180 -6.59 -7.52 10.97
C ASN A 180 -7.53 -6.30 10.96
N PHE A 181 -7.44 -5.47 9.92
CA PHE A 181 -8.29 -4.29 9.76
C PHE A 181 -9.78 -4.64 9.59
N THR A 182 -10.08 -5.71 8.86
CA THR A 182 -11.44 -6.22 8.63
C THR A 182 -11.92 -7.19 9.71
N GLU A 183 -11.25 -7.22 10.87
CA GLU A 183 -11.60 -8.01 12.06
C GLU A 183 -11.56 -9.54 11.86
N GLN A 184 -10.89 -10.02 10.82
CA GLN A 184 -10.65 -11.44 10.55
C GLN A 184 -9.40 -11.95 11.30
N TYR A 185 -9.36 -11.72 12.61
CA TYR A 185 -8.17 -11.87 13.44
C TYR A 185 -7.57 -13.28 13.48
N ALA A 186 -8.41 -14.33 13.41
CA ALA A 186 -7.94 -15.70 13.45
C ALA A 186 -7.12 -16.08 12.21
N GLU A 187 -7.54 -15.61 11.04
CA GLU A 187 -6.79 -15.84 9.80
C GLU A 187 -5.53 -14.96 9.75
N ALA A 188 -5.62 -13.71 10.18
CA ALA A 188 -4.45 -12.84 10.32
C ALA A 188 -3.37 -13.45 11.22
N GLU A 189 -3.77 -14.03 12.37
CA GLU A 189 -2.86 -14.73 13.28
C GLU A 189 -2.13 -15.88 12.58
N GLN A 190 -2.84 -16.70 11.80
CA GLN A 190 -2.23 -17.83 11.08
C GLN A 190 -1.17 -17.34 10.09
N LEU A 191 -1.46 -16.30 9.33
CA LEU A 191 -0.51 -15.72 8.37
C LEU A 191 0.71 -15.11 9.06
N TYR A 192 0.52 -14.38 10.17
CA TYR A 192 1.65 -13.84 10.93
C TYR A 192 2.54 -14.93 11.52
N ARG A 193 1.96 -16.02 12.04
CA ARG A 193 2.73 -17.16 12.54
C ARG A 193 3.54 -17.82 11.43
N GLN A 194 2.94 -18.04 10.26
CA GLN A 194 3.64 -18.57 9.09
C GLN A 194 4.83 -17.70 8.68
N GLN A 195 4.65 -16.37 8.66
CA GLN A 195 5.73 -15.44 8.31
C GLN A 195 6.86 -15.46 9.35
N LEU A 196 6.53 -15.62 10.63
CA LEU A 196 7.53 -15.71 11.71
C LEU A 196 8.36 -17.02 11.65
N GLU A 197 7.92 -18.05 10.94
CA GLU A 197 8.76 -19.24 10.68
C GLU A 197 9.98 -18.88 9.82
N ALA A 198 9.79 -18.00 8.82
CA ALA A 198 10.88 -17.51 7.96
C ALA A 198 11.67 -16.34 8.60
N SER A 199 11.00 -15.49 9.40
CA SER A 199 11.58 -14.29 10.00
C SER A 199 11.25 -14.17 11.49
N PRO A 200 11.80 -15.03 12.36
CA PRO A 200 11.38 -15.14 13.77
C PRO A 200 11.55 -13.86 14.59
N ASN A 201 12.48 -13.01 14.21
CA ASN A 201 12.83 -11.78 14.93
C ASN A 201 12.24 -10.52 14.32
N ASN A 202 11.34 -10.63 13.35
CA ASN A 202 10.70 -9.47 12.76
C ASN A 202 9.73 -8.83 13.77
N VAL A 203 10.10 -7.66 14.27
CA VAL A 203 9.38 -6.93 15.34
C VAL A 203 8.00 -6.48 14.86
N GLU A 204 7.86 -6.05 13.62
CA GLU A 204 6.58 -5.61 13.04
C GLU A 204 5.59 -6.78 12.99
N ILE A 205 6.00 -7.93 12.47
CA ILE A 205 5.14 -9.12 12.39
C ILE A 205 4.76 -9.61 13.79
N GLN A 206 5.70 -9.62 14.75
CA GLN A 206 5.41 -9.99 16.14
C GLN A 206 4.40 -9.03 16.78
N SER A 207 4.52 -7.74 16.51
CA SER A 207 3.62 -6.71 17.03
C SER A 207 2.22 -6.87 16.47
N ASN A 208 2.09 -7.07 15.16
CA ASN A 208 0.81 -7.29 14.50
C ASN A 208 0.15 -8.62 14.91
N LEU A 209 0.95 -9.67 15.14
CA LEU A 209 0.49 -10.92 15.72
C LEU A 209 -0.13 -10.69 17.11
N ALA A 210 0.53 -9.91 17.95
CA ALA A 210 0.02 -9.60 19.29
C ALA A 210 -1.31 -8.84 19.23
N VAL A 211 -1.48 -7.91 18.26
CA VAL A 211 -2.78 -7.24 18.01
C VAL A 211 -3.86 -8.28 17.67
N ALA A 212 -3.59 -9.16 16.69
CA ALA A 212 -4.55 -10.17 16.26
C ALA A 212 -4.96 -11.09 17.42
N ILE A 213 -4.02 -11.50 18.27
CA ILE A 213 -4.26 -12.32 19.47
C ILE A 213 -5.10 -11.55 20.51
N ALA A 214 -4.75 -10.30 20.79
CA ALA A 214 -5.47 -9.46 21.75
C ALA A 214 -6.92 -9.26 21.33
N ARG A 215 -7.16 -8.98 20.07
CA ARG A 215 -8.51 -8.78 19.51
C ARG A 215 -9.40 -10.05 19.55
N GLN A 216 -8.78 -11.22 19.65
CA GLN A 216 -9.49 -12.49 19.90
C GLN A 216 -9.79 -12.74 21.39
N GLY A 217 -9.55 -11.75 22.27
CA GLY A 217 -9.77 -11.85 23.72
C GLY A 217 -8.63 -12.56 24.47
N ARG A 218 -7.52 -12.89 23.82
CA ARG A 218 -6.35 -13.57 24.41
C ARG A 218 -5.30 -12.56 24.89
N ALA A 219 -5.75 -11.58 25.68
CA ALA A 219 -4.94 -10.44 26.12
C ALA A 219 -3.65 -10.85 26.87
N ALA A 220 -3.66 -11.91 27.69
CA ALA A 220 -2.49 -12.38 28.42
C ALA A 220 -1.39 -12.92 27.51
N GLU A 221 -1.75 -13.58 26.41
CA GLU A 221 -0.81 -14.09 25.42
C GLU A 221 -0.17 -12.93 24.64
N ALA A 222 -1.00 -11.99 24.18
CA ALA A 222 -0.54 -10.77 23.52
C ALA A 222 0.43 -9.97 24.41
N GLN A 223 0.08 -9.85 25.71
CA GLN A 223 0.92 -9.16 26.71
C GLN A 223 2.31 -9.80 26.84
N THR A 224 2.41 -11.11 26.72
CA THR A 224 3.69 -11.82 26.76
C THR A 224 4.59 -11.41 25.59
N ILE A 225 4.01 -11.26 24.40
CA ILE A 225 4.74 -10.80 23.20
C ILE A 225 5.19 -9.35 23.40
N TYR A 226 4.29 -8.47 23.81
CA TYR A 226 4.60 -7.06 24.06
C TYR A 226 5.69 -6.86 25.12
N ASN A 227 5.62 -7.59 26.23
CA ASN A 227 6.64 -7.52 27.27
C ASN A 227 8.02 -7.94 26.76
N ARG A 228 8.08 -8.97 25.91
CA ARG A 228 9.32 -9.41 25.30
C ARG A 228 9.89 -8.34 24.35
N LEU A 229 9.04 -7.75 23.49
CA LEU A 229 9.45 -6.70 22.57
C LEU A 229 9.96 -5.46 23.33
N LEU A 230 9.20 -4.95 24.31
CA LEU A 230 9.61 -3.79 25.08
C LEU A 230 10.78 -4.07 26.03
N GLY A 231 11.02 -5.33 26.38
CA GLY A 231 12.19 -5.76 27.16
C GLY A 231 13.50 -5.64 26.39
N ASP A 232 13.46 -5.57 25.07
CA ASP A 232 14.65 -5.31 24.26
C ASP A 232 15.02 -3.82 24.31
N SER A 233 16.18 -3.53 24.95
CA SER A 233 16.71 -2.16 25.04
C SER A 233 17.30 -1.65 23.72
N ASN A 234 17.52 -2.54 22.73
CA ASN A 234 18.18 -2.22 21.48
C ASN A 234 17.20 -1.97 20.33
N LEU A 235 15.89 -1.94 20.61
CA LEU A 235 14.91 -1.61 19.57
C LEU A 235 15.23 -0.24 18.95
N GLY A 236 15.30 -0.22 17.62
CA GLY A 236 15.46 0.99 16.82
C GLY A 236 14.22 1.90 16.87
N GLY A 237 14.35 3.09 16.28
CA GLY A 237 13.25 4.04 16.23
C GLY A 237 12.03 3.46 15.53
N THR A 238 12.19 2.89 14.33
CA THR A 238 11.11 2.28 13.57
C THR A 238 10.40 1.16 14.32
N ASP A 239 11.15 0.27 14.98
CA ASP A 239 10.58 -0.82 15.77
C ASP A 239 9.76 -0.30 16.97
N LEU A 240 10.30 0.68 17.71
CA LEU A 240 9.59 1.30 18.83
C LEU A 240 8.29 1.99 18.38
N PHE A 241 8.31 2.63 17.22
CA PHE A 241 7.12 3.25 16.66
C PHE A 241 6.06 2.20 16.33
N ASN A 242 6.44 1.13 15.63
CA ASN A 242 5.55 0.04 15.24
C ASN A 242 4.97 -0.68 16.47
N VAL A 243 5.82 -1.00 17.45
CA VAL A 243 5.37 -1.58 18.73
C VAL A 243 4.39 -0.65 19.45
N GLY A 244 4.68 0.65 19.49
CA GLY A 244 3.81 1.65 20.10
C GLY A 244 2.43 1.72 19.46
N VAL A 245 2.36 1.69 18.13
CA VAL A 245 1.11 1.65 17.35
C VAL A 245 0.34 0.36 17.64
N ALA A 246 1.02 -0.79 17.59
CA ALA A 246 0.40 -2.09 17.86
C ALA A 246 -0.18 -2.16 19.29
N LEU A 247 0.56 -1.68 20.28
CA LEU A 247 0.08 -1.58 21.67
C LEU A 247 -1.14 -0.67 21.79
N PHE A 248 -1.16 0.46 21.08
CA PHE A 248 -2.31 1.36 21.07
C PHE A 248 -3.54 0.68 20.47
N GLN A 249 -3.38 0.00 19.34
CA GLN A 249 -4.44 -0.79 18.70
C GLN A 249 -4.96 -1.92 19.59
N GLY A 250 -4.06 -2.55 20.36
CA GLY A 250 -4.40 -3.55 21.37
C GLY A 250 -4.92 -2.98 22.69
N GLU A 251 -5.20 -1.67 22.77
CA GLU A 251 -5.70 -0.96 23.96
C GLU A 251 -4.75 -0.98 25.18
N ASN A 252 -3.47 -1.32 24.96
CA ASN A 252 -2.42 -1.30 25.97
C ASN A 252 -1.76 0.09 26.04
N TYR A 253 -2.53 1.09 26.41
CA TYR A 253 -2.14 2.50 26.30
C TYR A 253 -0.93 2.88 27.16
N GLU A 254 -0.75 2.27 28.36
CA GLU A 254 0.39 2.53 29.20
C GLU A 254 1.71 2.12 28.53
N GLN A 255 1.75 0.91 27.99
CA GLN A 255 2.93 0.40 27.29
C GLN A 255 3.14 1.10 25.94
N SER A 256 2.05 1.47 25.25
CA SER A 256 2.11 2.30 24.06
C SER A 256 2.78 3.64 24.37
N ALA A 257 2.38 4.30 25.46
CA ALA A 257 3.02 5.55 25.91
C ALA A 257 4.51 5.36 26.22
N GLU A 258 4.90 4.24 26.84
CA GLU A 258 6.32 3.92 27.09
C GLU A 258 7.10 3.69 25.80
N ALA A 259 6.55 2.96 24.84
CA ALA A 259 7.18 2.76 23.52
C ALA A 259 7.41 4.11 22.81
N PHE A 260 6.38 4.97 22.75
CA PHE A 260 6.50 6.28 22.14
C PHE A 260 7.39 7.24 22.94
N ARG A 261 7.43 7.13 24.26
CA ARG A 261 8.39 7.88 25.09
C ARG A 261 9.83 7.52 24.69
N ARG A 262 10.16 6.25 24.56
CA ARG A 262 11.49 5.79 24.09
C ARG A 262 11.75 6.24 22.65
N TYR A 263 10.76 6.14 21.77
CA TYR A 263 10.85 6.63 20.40
C TYR A 263 11.19 8.13 20.34
N THR A 264 10.50 8.96 21.11
CA THR A 264 10.76 10.42 21.11
C THR A 264 12.10 10.81 21.69
N GLN A 265 12.78 9.92 22.41
CA GLN A 265 14.19 10.13 22.83
C GLN A 265 15.16 9.92 21.66
N ILE A 266 14.87 8.98 20.74
CA ILE A 266 15.65 8.74 19.52
C ILE A 266 15.29 9.79 18.45
N GLN A 267 14.01 10.10 18.31
CA GLN A 267 13.46 11.02 17.32
C GLN A 267 12.75 12.23 17.97
N PRO A 268 13.49 13.14 18.60
CA PRO A 268 12.90 14.24 19.39
C PRO A 268 12.16 15.28 18.54
N ASN A 269 12.35 15.26 17.23
CA ASN A 269 11.72 16.15 16.28
C ASN A 269 10.58 15.48 15.48
N SER A 270 10.22 14.24 15.80
CA SER A 270 9.13 13.53 15.12
C SER A 270 7.77 14.04 15.57
N ARG A 271 7.08 14.76 14.69
CA ARG A 271 5.68 15.18 14.91
C ARG A 271 4.79 13.99 15.24
N ASP A 272 4.89 12.93 14.46
CA ASP A 272 4.01 11.75 14.60
C ASP A 272 4.33 10.95 15.87
N GLY A 273 5.60 10.90 16.27
CA GLY A 273 5.98 10.28 17.53
C GLY A 273 5.35 10.99 18.74
N TRP A 274 5.41 12.31 18.78
CA TRP A 274 4.80 13.10 19.86
C TRP A 274 3.28 13.06 19.81
N TYR A 275 2.68 13.03 18.63
CA TYR A 275 1.23 12.90 18.44
C TYR A 275 0.71 11.56 18.99
N ASN A 276 1.35 10.45 18.63
CA ASN A 276 0.97 9.13 19.12
C ASN A 276 1.24 8.99 20.63
N TYR A 277 2.34 9.57 21.15
CA TYR A 277 2.59 9.61 22.58
C TYR A 277 1.47 10.38 23.32
N ALA A 278 1.08 11.54 22.81
CA ALA A 278 -0.02 12.31 23.38
C ALA A 278 -1.34 11.52 23.36
N ASN A 279 -1.65 10.83 22.26
CA ASN A 279 -2.85 10.01 22.15
C ASN A 279 -2.85 8.83 23.15
N ALA A 280 -1.72 8.17 23.36
CA ALA A 280 -1.60 7.09 24.33
C ALA A 280 -1.82 7.60 25.77
N LEU A 281 -1.23 8.75 26.13
CA LEU A 281 -1.46 9.40 27.44
C LEU A 281 -2.90 9.89 27.59
N TYR A 282 -3.50 10.39 26.52
CA TYR A 282 -4.90 10.81 26.49
C TYR A 282 -5.85 9.63 26.76
N ALA A 283 -5.62 8.51 26.07
CA ALA A 283 -6.46 7.31 26.18
C ALA A 283 -6.42 6.69 27.58
N GLN A 284 -5.26 6.77 28.28
CA GLN A 284 -5.14 6.31 29.67
C GLN A 284 -5.50 7.39 30.71
N ASN A 285 -5.99 8.56 30.31
CA ASN A 285 -6.31 9.69 31.17
C ASN A 285 -5.13 10.22 32.01
N SER A 286 -3.92 10.11 31.50
CA SER A 286 -2.69 10.57 32.19
C SER A 286 -2.45 12.06 31.95
N TRP A 287 -3.31 12.91 32.50
CA TRP A 287 -3.40 14.34 32.21
C TRP A 287 -2.15 15.15 32.59
N GLY A 288 -1.51 14.84 33.70
CA GLY A 288 -0.28 15.54 34.14
C GLY A 288 0.86 15.39 33.13
N PRO A 289 1.30 14.18 32.80
CA PRO A 289 2.30 13.93 31.76
C PRO A 289 1.87 14.44 30.37
N LEU A 290 0.56 14.36 30.05
CA LEU A 290 0.02 14.83 28.78
C LEU A 290 0.23 16.33 28.55
N VAL A 291 0.21 17.17 29.59
CA VAL A 291 0.45 18.63 29.44
C VAL A 291 1.85 18.88 28.85
N GLU A 292 2.88 18.18 29.32
CA GLU A 292 4.25 18.34 28.81
C GLU A 292 4.36 17.84 27.37
N VAL A 293 3.83 16.64 27.10
CA VAL A 293 3.88 16.00 25.78
C VAL A 293 3.09 16.80 24.76
N ALA A 294 1.89 17.26 25.09
CA ALA A 294 1.06 18.08 24.19
C ALA A 294 1.67 19.47 23.95
N THR A 295 2.35 20.05 24.92
CA THR A 295 3.11 21.29 24.72
C THR A 295 4.22 21.10 23.68
N ARG A 296 4.94 19.98 23.74
CA ARG A 296 5.95 19.66 22.74
C ARG A 296 5.33 19.36 21.38
N LEU A 297 4.21 18.65 21.35
CA LEU A 297 3.46 18.38 20.12
C LEU A 297 3.06 19.68 19.42
N VAL A 298 2.43 20.62 20.10
CA VAL A 298 2.03 21.91 19.52
C VAL A 298 3.22 22.71 18.99
N ALA A 299 4.40 22.58 19.61
CA ALA A 299 5.62 23.20 19.09
C ALA A 299 6.11 22.57 17.76
N LEU A 300 5.79 21.30 17.49
CA LEU A 300 6.17 20.58 16.28
C LEU A 300 5.04 20.58 15.22
N ASP A 301 3.81 20.80 15.67
CA ASP A 301 2.59 20.77 14.85
C ASP A 301 1.74 22.04 15.13
N PRO A 302 2.31 23.23 14.89
CA PRO A 302 1.76 24.49 15.42
C PRO A 302 0.44 24.91 14.80
N LEU A 303 0.12 24.46 13.59
CA LEU A 303 -1.08 24.84 12.84
C LEU A 303 -2.17 23.78 12.87
N ASN A 304 -1.99 22.70 13.63
CA ASN A 304 -2.96 21.64 13.72
C ASN A 304 -3.93 21.84 14.89
N GLU A 305 -5.21 21.97 14.56
CA GLU A 305 -6.26 22.20 15.56
C GLU A 305 -6.35 21.06 16.57
N ASN A 306 -6.24 19.79 16.14
CA ASN A 306 -6.31 18.64 17.05
C ASN A 306 -5.16 18.66 18.08
N SER A 307 -3.95 19.04 17.68
CA SER A 307 -2.81 19.18 18.59
C SER A 307 -3.08 20.25 19.66
N ALA A 308 -3.67 21.37 19.27
CA ALA A 308 -4.07 22.44 20.20
C ALA A 308 -5.22 22.01 21.13
N LEU A 309 -6.21 21.27 20.62
CA LEU A 309 -7.32 20.72 21.41
C LEU A 309 -6.83 19.69 22.44
N ILE A 310 -5.88 18.82 22.09
CA ILE A 310 -5.25 17.88 23.04
C ILE A 310 -4.57 18.66 24.18
N LEU A 311 -3.81 19.71 23.87
CA LEU A 311 -3.16 20.57 24.88
C LEU A 311 -4.19 21.28 25.78
N ALA A 312 -5.20 21.87 25.18
CA ALA A 312 -6.27 22.56 25.93
C ALA A 312 -7.01 21.56 26.87
N ARG A 313 -7.31 20.37 26.38
CA ARG A 313 -7.93 19.31 27.17
C ARG A 313 -7.01 18.88 28.33
N ALA A 314 -5.73 18.64 28.06
CA ALA A 314 -4.76 18.28 29.09
C ALA A 314 -4.69 19.34 30.21
N HIS A 315 -4.60 20.61 29.84
CA HIS A 315 -4.61 21.71 30.81
C HIS A 315 -5.92 21.75 31.62
N ARG A 316 -7.07 21.58 30.99
CA ARG A 316 -8.37 21.59 31.66
C ARG A 316 -8.47 20.47 32.69
N GLU A 317 -8.16 19.25 32.31
CA GLU A 317 -8.24 18.08 33.17
C GLU A 317 -7.18 18.12 34.32
N ALA A 318 -6.07 18.82 34.09
CA ALA A 318 -5.07 19.12 35.11
C ALA A 318 -5.46 20.32 35.99
N GLY A 319 -6.68 20.89 35.88
CA GLY A 319 -7.16 22.01 36.68
C GLY A 319 -6.61 23.39 36.24
N GLN A 320 -5.94 23.47 35.10
CA GLN A 320 -5.26 24.69 34.59
C GLN A 320 -6.15 25.43 33.58
N ASN A 321 -7.37 25.80 33.95
CA ASN A 321 -8.40 26.33 33.05
C ASN A 321 -7.96 27.59 32.26
N GLN A 322 -7.16 28.47 32.88
CA GLN A 322 -6.66 29.67 32.21
C GLN A 322 -5.70 29.32 31.07
N ARG A 323 -4.82 28.33 31.29
CA ARG A 323 -3.89 27.83 30.25
C ARG A 323 -4.62 27.09 29.11
N ALA A 324 -5.67 26.36 29.46
CA ALA A 324 -6.54 25.72 28.46
C ALA A 324 -7.16 26.78 27.52
N LEU A 325 -7.69 27.86 28.07
CA LEU A 325 -8.24 28.98 27.27
C LEU A 325 -7.17 29.66 26.40
N GLN A 326 -5.96 29.87 26.95
CA GLN A 326 -4.83 30.45 26.20
C GLN A 326 -4.43 29.59 25.03
N ALA A 327 -4.40 28.26 25.18
CA ALA A 327 -4.10 27.33 24.09
C ALA A 327 -5.12 27.41 22.94
N LEU A 328 -6.41 27.49 23.27
CA LEU A 328 -7.48 27.67 22.27
C LEU A 328 -7.38 29.03 21.56
N GLN A 329 -7.16 30.11 22.29
CA GLN A 329 -7.00 31.45 21.71
C GLN A 329 -5.77 31.55 20.79
N ALA A 330 -4.66 30.88 21.15
CA ALA A 330 -3.47 30.81 20.30
C ALA A 330 -3.78 30.08 18.99
N ASN A 331 -4.52 28.96 19.05
CA ASN A 331 -4.94 28.23 17.85
C ASN A 331 -5.84 29.08 16.94
N GLU A 332 -6.82 29.76 17.49
CA GLU A 332 -7.72 30.68 16.73
C GLU A 332 -6.97 31.83 16.05
N ALA A 333 -5.77 32.18 16.51
CA ALA A 333 -4.97 33.27 15.94
C ALA A 333 -4.19 32.87 14.67
N HIS A 334 -4.14 31.57 14.31
CA HIS A 334 -3.38 31.11 13.15
C HIS A 334 -3.98 31.55 11.81
N PRO A 335 -3.14 31.82 10.79
CA PRO A 335 -3.61 32.26 9.47
C PRO A 335 -4.38 31.16 8.74
N VAL A 336 -3.97 29.92 8.89
CA VAL A 336 -4.56 28.71 8.33
C VAL A 336 -4.43 27.55 9.33
N HIS A 337 -5.22 26.51 9.15
CA HIS A 337 -5.02 25.24 9.85
C HIS A 337 -4.46 24.17 8.89
N ILE A 338 -3.68 23.26 9.44
CA ILE A 338 -3.15 22.10 8.72
C ILE A 338 -3.82 20.84 9.25
N GLU A 339 -4.41 20.06 8.35
CA GLU A 339 -5.18 18.86 8.64
C GLU A 339 -4.64 17.67 7.88
N ASP A 340 -5.00 16.47 8.33
CA ASP A 340 -4.79 15.19 7.63
C ASP A 340 -3.34 15.00 7.12
N LEU A 341 -2.37 15.30 7.97
CA LEU A 341 -0.97 15.08 7.65
C LEU A 341 -0.67 13.58 7.57
N GLU A 342 -0.24 13.14 6.42
CA GLU A 342 0.19 11.78 6.13
C GLU A 342 1.65 11.79 5.67
N PHE A 343 2.48 10.97 6.29
CA PHE A 343 3.88 10.78 5.91
C PHE A 343 4.08 9.43 5.24
N ARG A 344 4.67 9.44 4.05
CA ARG A 344 4.99 8.25 3.25
C ARG A 344 6.49 8.19 3.00
N PRO A 345 7.24 7.44 3.83
CA PRO A 345 8.66 7.23 3.60
C PRO A 345 8.91 6.20 2.49
N ALA A 346 9.95 6.45 1.69
CA ALA A 346 10.53 5.48 0.77
C ALA A 346 12.06 5.66 0.72
N PRO A 347 12.85 4.70 0.24
CA PRO A 347 14.31 4.73 0.35
C PRO A 347 14.98 6.00 -0.18
N GLN A 348 14.50 6.57 -1.29
CA GLN A 348 15.07 7.75 -1.92
C GLN A 348 14.09 8.92 -2.03
N ARG A 349 12.86 8.73 -1.54
CA ARG A 349 11.81 9.74 -1.63
C ARG A 349 10.88 9.63 -0.42
N ALA A 350 10.63 10.74 0.25
CA ALA A 350 9.60 10.82 1.28
C ALA A 350 8.61 11.92 0.94
N VAL A 351 7.34 11.70 1.20
CA VAL A 351 6.26 12.65 0.89
C VAL A 351 5.45 12.90 2.15
N VAL A 352 5.24 14.18 2.46
CA VAL A 352 4.22 14.62 3.42
C VAL A 352 3.06 15.20 2.62
N ARG A 353 1.89 14.60 2.76
CA ARG A 353 0.62 15.14 2.24
C ARG A 353 -0.19 15.73 3.37
N GLY A 354 -0.94 16.76 3.06
CA GLY A 354 -1.86 17.35 4.02
C GLY A 354 -2.87 18.26 3.35
N ARG A 355 -3.79 18.77 4.17
CA ARG A 355 -4.75 19.78 3.74
C ARG A 355 -4.52 21.09 4.49
N VAL A 356 -4.68 22.21 3.79
CA VAL A 356 -4.74 23.55 4.36
C VAL A 356 -6.20 23.95 4.44
N ALA A 357 -6.68 24.22 5.63
CA ALA A 357 -8.02 24.74 5.87
C ALA A 357 -7.97 26.26 6.12
N GLY A 358 -8.95 26.98 5.60
CA GLY A 358 -9.08 28.43 5.77
C GLY A 358 -9.40 28.81 7.21
N ALA A 359 -8.59 29.73 7.79
CA ALA A 359 -8.78 30.26 9.13
C ALA A 359 -8.84 31.82 9.08
N ARG A 360 -7.87 32.54 9.68
CA ARG A 360 -7.90 34.02 9.75
C ARG A 360 -7.37 34.73 8.51
N ALA A 361 -6.51 34.09 7.73
CA ALA A 361 -5.97 34.74 6.53
C ALA A 361 -7.07 34.97 5.48
N ALA A 362 -7.00 36.09 4.78
CA ALA A 362 -7.89 36.35 3.66
C ALA A 362 -7.68 35.27 2.57
N PRO A 363 -8.75 34.80 1.91
CA PRO A 363 -8.61 33.86 0.79
C PRO A 363 -7.62 34.38 -0.27
N GLY A 364 -6.76 33.51 -0.77
CA GLY A 364 -5.72 33.88 -1.73
C GLY A 364 -4.40 34.33 -1.10
N THR A 365 -4.32 34.51 0.22
CA THR A 365 -3.07 34.88 0.90
C THR A 365 -2.05 33.73 0.83
N PRO A 366 -0.82 33.97 0.35
CA PRO A 366 0.24 32.95 0.37
C PRO A 366 0.74 32.72 1.80
N VAL A 367 0.86 31.46 2.19
CA VAL A 367 1.42 31.02 3.47
C VAL A 367 2.56 30.05 3.18
N GLN A 368 3.73 30.28 3.77
CA GLN A 368 4.90 29.44 3.58
C GLN A 368 5.07 28.48 4.75
N LEU A 369 5.19 27.18 4.43
CA LEU A 369 5.44 26.10 5.37
C LEU A 369 6.82 25.52 5.07
N ARG A 370 7.70 25.42 6.07
CA ARG A 370 8.99 24.76 5.96
C ARG A 370 8.91 23.38 6.58
N PHE A 371 9.13 22.35 5.79
CA PHE A 371 9.27 20.96 6.23
C PHE A 371 10.74 20.62 6.40
N THR A 372 11.08 20.00 7.51
CA THR A 372 12.41 19.44 7.78
C THR A 372 12.27 17.94 7.96
N PHE A 373 13.03 17.17 7.19
CA PHE A 373 13.04 15.71 7.21
C PHE A 373 14.26 15.19 7.97
N PHE A 374 14.07 14.08 8.70
CA PHE A 374 15.09 13.47 9.55
C PHE A 374 15.31 12.00 9.21
N GLY A 375 16.56 11.55 9.27
CA GLY A 375 16.98 10.17 9.12
C GLY A 375 16.78 9.35 10.40
N GLU A 376 17.14 8.05 10.33
CA GLU A 376 17.01 7.09 11.44
C GLU A 376 17.81 7.54 12.70
N ASP A 377 18.93 8.20 12.50
CA ASP A 377 19.79 8.76 13.55
C ASP A 377 19.32 10.11 14.13
N GLY A 378 18.15 10.61 13.64
CA GLY A 378 17.62 11.92 14.01
C GLY A 378 18.32 13.12 13.34
N ALA A 379 19.30 12.88 12.46
CA ALA A 379 19.94 13.96 11.70
C ALA A 379 19.03 14.49 10.60
N THR A 380 19.15 15.78 10.28
CA THR A 380 18.42 16.39 9.17
C THR A 380 18.96 15.85 7.85
N VAL A 381 18.08 15.25 7.03
CA VAL A 381 18.40 14.73 5.69
C VAL A 381 17.91 15.66 4.59
N GLY A 382 17.01 16.58 4.89
CA GLY A 382 16.56 17.58 3.91
C GLY A 382 15.57 18.58 4.47
N THR A 383 15.35 19.65 3.71
CA THR A 383 14.33 20.67 4.00
C THR A 383 13.63 21.08 2.72
N GLN A 384 12.33 21.35 2.80
CA GLN A 384 11.55 21.91 1.70
C GLN A 384 10.62 23.00 2.21
N THR A 385 10.53 24.10 1.47
CA THR A 385 9.51 25.14 1.71
C THR A 385 8.41 24.99 0.67
N VAL A 386 7.18 24.86 1.15
CA VAL A 386 5.97 24.80 0.33
C VAL A 386 5.18 26.09 0.53
N THR A 387 4.77 26.72 -0.55
CA THR A 387 3.85 27.87 -0.49
C THR A 387 2.44 27.34 -0.74
N VAL A 388 1.56 27.50 0.23
CA VAL A 388 0.15 27.18 0.13
C VAL A 388 -0.68 28.47 0.07
N THR A 389 -1.82 28.42 -0.61
CA THR A 389 -2.73 29.56 -0.68
C THR A 389 -3.85 29.36 0.34
N ALA A 390 -4.06 30.32 1.21
CA ALA A 390 -5.12 30.26 2.20
C ALA A 390 -6.50 30.13 1.52
N PRO A 391 -7.26 29.03 1.80
CA PRO A 391 -8.62 28.88 1.29
C PRO A 391 -9.60 29.83 2.02
N ALA A 392 -10.81 29.93 1.50
CA ALA A 392 -11.89 30.58 2.24
C ALA A 392 -12.25 29.76 3.49
N GLN A 393 -12.77 30.41 4.50
CA GLN A 393 -13.22 29.76 5.72
C GLN A 393 -14.21 28.63 5.41
N GLY A 394 -13.99 27.44 5.98
CA GLY A 394 -14.78 26.23 5.71
C GLY A 394 -14.40 25.50 4.42
N GLN A 395 -13.40 25.97 3.69
CA GLN A 395 -12.82 25.30 2.55
C GLN A 395 -11.39 24.79 2.86
N SER A 396 -10.94 23.78 2.15
CA SER A 396 -9.57 23.26 2.24
C SER A 396 -8.99 22.94 0.87
N THR A 397 -7.65 22.97 0.78
CA THR A 397 -6.88 22.56 -0.39
C THR A 397 -5.77 21.60 0.04
N THR A 398 -5.36 20.71 -0.86
CA THR A 398 -4.27 19.77 -0.60
C THR A 398 -2.91 20.39 -0.91
N PHE A 399 -1.87 19.91 -0.25
CA PHE A 399 -0.47 20.19 -0.56
C PHE A 399 0.39 18.98 -0.39
N GLU A 400 1.58 18.99 -0.99
CA GLU A 400 2.62 18.01 -0.79
C GLU A 400 3.95 18.70 -0.49
N ALA A 401 4.70 18.11 0.44
CA ALA A 401 6.11 18.39 0.65
C ALA A 401 6.91 17.12 0.36
N ILE A 402 7.91 17.21 -0.52
CA ILE A 402 8.65 16.08 -1.04
C ILE A 402 10.12 16.21 -0.65
N HIS A 403 10.67 15.17 -0.06
CA HIS A 403 12.12 15.00 0.07
C HIS A 403 12.62 13.98 -0.94
N GLU A 404 13.64 14.34 -1.70
CA GLU A 404 14.36 13.44 -2.59
C GLU A 404 15.86 13.49 -2.23
N GLY A 405 16.45 12.31 -1.97
CA GLY A 405 17.85 12.24 -1.56
C GLY A 405 18.35 10.82 -1.34
N ALA A 406 19.66 10.65 -1.22
CA ALA A 406 20.28 9.35 -1.01
C ALA A 406 20.02 8.79 0.41
N GLN A 407 19.73 9.66 1.37
CA GLN A 407 19.40 9.26 2.74
C GLN A 407 17.89 9.18 2.91
N GLN A 408 17.42 8.05 3.44
CA GLN A 408 16.01 7.85 3.73
C GLN A 408 15.55 8.78 4.85
N ALA A 409 14.44 9.48 4.63
CA ALA A 409 13.75 10.19 5.69
C ALA A 409 12.78 9.23 6.39
N VAL A 410 12.85 9.16 7.73
CA VAL A 410 11.96 8.31 8.54
C VAL A 410 10.93 9.13 9.32
N THR A 411 11.13 10.44 9.42
CA THR A 411 10.17 11.34 10.07
C THR A 411 10.38 12.79 9.63
N TYR A 412 9.48 13.68 10.07
CA TYR A 412 9.50 15.09 9.71
C TYR A 412 8.93 15.98 10.83
N ARG A 413 9.19 17.26 10.71
CA ARG A 413 8.44 18.34 11.37
C ARG A 413 8.16 19.46 10.38
N TYR A 414 7.27 20.37 10.71
CA TYR A 414 7.07 21.59 9.93
C TYR A 414 6.93 22.82 10.81
N GLU A 415 7.14 23.98 10.21
CA GLU A 415 6.97 25.28 10.83
C GLU A 415 6.40 26.31 9.84
N LEU A 416 5.71 27.31 10.37
CA LEU A 416 5.28 28.48 9.62
C LEU A 416 6.49 29.41 9.40
N VAL A 417 6.80 29.70 8.12
CA VAL A 417 7.83 30.69 7.79
C VAL A 417 7.21 32.08 7.94
N ARG A 418 7.81 32.92 8.77
CA ARG A 418 7.35 34.29 9.05
C ARG A 418 8.00 35.29 8.13
#